data_31dc471c322121dea139c727a2a4d2f1
#
_entry.id   31dc471c322121dea139c727a2a4d2f1
#
_cell.length_a   1.000
_cell.length_b   1.000
_cell.length_c   1.000
_cell.angle_alpha   90.00
_cell.angle_beta   90.00
_cell.angle_gamma   90.00
#
_symmetry.space_group_name_H-M   'P 1'
#
loop_
_entity.id
_entity.type
_entity.pdbx_description
1 polymer ?
#
loop_
_entity_poly.entity_id
_entity_poly.type
_entity_poly.pdbx_seq_one_letter_code
_entity_poly.pdbx_strand_id
1 'polypeptide(L)'
;MIDEGKIIVIDDFISLEYQEKIKQELLGLDNDFPWLYSEDVTGAGDYDSQHRPALGHQYVGLDDDDVSEITSVYHHLFTPLLSKACQYLKMPQTEVIQGRSFLQFPLANVDTSVADTPHIDLDEGEEHIVVLYYVIDSDGDTIIYNERTESSSYTEKQRVSPKQGRVVIFEGGQYHTAAQPTKGTRCIVNYNLEYYYDDDYDD
;
A
#
# COMPACT_ATOMS: atom_id res chain seq x y z
N MET A 1 10.28 -7.83 -14.80
CA MET A 1 10.69 -6.55 -14.15
C MET A 1 9.71 -5.45 -14.50
N ILE A 2 9.46 -4.52 -13.63
CA ILE A 2 8.71 -3.28 -13.95
C ILE A 2 9.71 -2.35 -14.65
N ASP A 3 9.31 -1.80 -15.82
CA ASP A 3 10.10 -0.75 -16.47
C ASP A 3 10.18 0.47 -15.54
N GLU A 4 11.32 1.12 -15.47
CA GLU A 4 11.55 2.27 -14.60
C GLU A 4 10.44 3.32 -14.74
N GLY A 5 9.89 3.69 -13.60
CA GLY A 5 8.80 4.66 -13.55
C GLY A 5 7.45 4.22 -14.10
N LYS A 6 7.27 2.96 -14.43
CA LYS A 6 5.98 2.42 -14.86
C LYS A 6 5.06 2.21 -13.67
N ILE A 7 3.81 2.63 -13.84
CA ILE A 7 2.72 2.40 -12.88
C ILE A 7 1.73 1.45 -13.54
N ILE A 8 1.48 0.33 -12.91
CA ILE A 8 0.57 -0.71 -13.40
C ILE A 8 -0.72 -0.61 -12.60
N VAL A 9 -1.86 -0.47 -13.27
CA VAL A 9 -3.18 -0.44 -12.64
C VAL A 9 -4.03 -1.52 -13.29
N ILE A 10 -4.56 -2.45 -12.49
CA ILE A 10 -5.37 -3.57 -12.98
C ILE A 10 -6.63 -3.68 -12.15
N ASP A 11 -7.79 -3.64 -12.80
CA ASP A 11 -9.09 -3.90 -12.19
C ASP A 11 -9.33 -5.42 -12.09
N ASP A 12 -10.16 -5.81 -11.11
CA ASP A 12 -10.54 -7.20 -10.88
C ASP A 12 -9.34 -8.14 -10.83
N PHE A 13 -8.28 -7.69 -10.14
CA PHE A 13 -7.00 -8.39 -10.11
C PHE A 13 -7.08 -9.81 -9.54
N ILE A 14 -7.97 -10.05 -8.59
CA ILE A 14 -8.31 -11.39 -8.05
C ILE A 14 -9.81 -11.65 -8.32
N SER A 15 -10.25 -12.90 -8.18
CA SER A 15 -11.66 -13.25 -8.42
C SER A 15 -12.61 -12.48 -7.49
N LEU A 16 -13.81 -12.16 -7.98
CA LEU A 16 -14.82 -11.44 -7.20
C LEU A 16 -15.13 -12.16 -5.87
N GLU A 17 -15.21 -13.48 -5.88
CA GLU A 17 -15.41 -14.29 -4.67
C GLU A 17 -14.30 -14.02 -3.63
N TYR A 18 -13.05 -13.89 -4.09
CA TYR A 18 -11.93 -13.64 -3.20
C TYR A 18 -11.86 -12.17 -2.76
N GLN A 19 -12.28 -11.23 -3.60
CA GLN A 19 -12.44 -9.83 -3.22
C GLN A 19 -13.45 -9.69 -2.07
N GLU A 20 -14.61 -10.33 -2.18
CA GLU A 20 -15.64 -10.33 -1.14
C GLU A 20 -15.16 -11.01 0.14
N LYS A 21 -14.37 -12.09 0.03
CA LYS A 21 -13.76 -12.73 1.19
C LYS A 21 -12.83 -11.77 1.93
N ILE A 22 -11.90 -11.10 1.24
CA ILE A 22 -11.00 -10.11 1.85
C ILE A 22 -11.81 -9.00 2.52
N LYS A 23 -12.79 -8.45 1.81
CA LYS A 23 -13.64 -7.39 2.33
C LYS A 23 -14.41 -7.82 3.58
N GLN A 24 -14.97 -9.03 3.59
CA GLN A 24 -15.70 -9.57 4.74
C GLN A 24 -14.77 -9.77 5.95
N GLU A 25 -13.56 -10.27 5.73
CA GLU A 25 -12.57 -10.47 6.79
C GLU A 25 -12.06 -9.15 7.40
N LEU A 26 -11.92 -8.11 6.60
CA LEU A 26 -11.41 -6.81 7.07
C LEU A 26 -12.53 -5.90 7.61
N LEU A 27 -13.72 -5.92 7.01
CA LEU A 27 -14.77 -4.92 7.23
C LEU A 27 -16.13 -5.52 7.62
N GLY A 28 -16.24 -6.83 7.76
CA GLY A 28 -17.48 -7.50 8.15
C GLY A 28 -17.91 -7.15 9.57
N LEU A 29 -19.22 -7.02 9.80
CA LEU A 29 -19.78 -6.62 11.09
C LEU A 29 -19.60 -7.65 12.20
N ASP A 30 -19.45 -8.93 11.84
CA ASP A 30 -19.30 -10.07 12.76
C ASP A 30 -17.83 -10.53 12.86
N ASN A 31 -16.90 -9.64 12.59
CA ASN A 31 -15.49 -9.93 12.42
C ASN A 31 -14.67 -9.31 13.54
N ASP A 32 -13.74 -10.09 14.10
CA ASP A 32 -12.80 -9.67 15.14
C ASP A 32 -11.45 -9.24 14.55
N PHE A 33 -11.43 -8.66 13.33
CA PHE A 33 -10.18 -8.23 12.72
C PHE A 33 -9.48 -7.18 13.61
N PRO A 34 -8.22 -7.40 14.01
CA PRO A 34 -7.56 -6.62 15.06
C PRO A 34 -7.01 -5.28 14.53
N TRP A 35 -7.89 -4.37 14.18
CA TRP A 35 -7.51 -3.00 13.85
C TRP A 35 -6.90 -2.28 15.05
N LEU A 36 -5.75 -1.66 14.86
CA LEU A 36 -5.05 -0.84 15.84
C LEU A 36 -5.19 0.63 15.46
N TYR A 37 -5.50 1.47 16.44
CA TYR A 37 -5.58 2.92 16.24
C TYR A 37 -4.18 3.52 16.09
N SER A 38 -4.00 4.37 15.07
CA SER A 38 -2.84 5.24 14.90
C SER A 38 -3.32 6.70 14.92
N GLU A 39 -2.64 7.54 15.68
CA GLU A 39 -2.93 8.98 15.74
C GLU A 39 -2.60 9.68 14.42
N ASP A 40 -1.58 9.20 13.73
CA ASP A 40 -1.17 9.69 12.42
C ASP A 40 -0.59 8.54 11.58
N VAL A 41 -1.11 8.37 10.38
CA VAL A 41 -0.64 7.36 9.41
C VAL A 41 0.21 7.94 8.30
N THR A 42 0.45 9.26 8.33
CA THR A 42 1.26 9.93 7.31
C THR A 42 2.76 9.78 7.54
N GLY A 43 3.18 9.44 8.76
CA GLY A 43 4.57 9.39 9.16
C GLY A 43 5.27 10.76 9.20
N ALA A 44 4.52 11.85 9.03
CA ALA A 44 5.08 13.21 8.93
C ALA A 44 5.65 13.75 10.24
N GLY A 45 5.39 13.07 11.37
CA GLY A 45 5.84 13.53 12.68
C GLY A 45 5.30 14.92 13.04
N ASP A 46 6.14 15.72 13.70
CA ASP A 46 5.77 17.08 14.15
C ASP A 46 5.69 18.12 13.04
N TYR A 47 5.97 17.76 11.79
CA TYR A 47 6.04 18.68 10.65
C TYR A 47 4.69 18.92 9.97
N ASP A 48 3.74 18.00 10.10
CA ASP A 48 2.38 18.20 9.58
C ASP A 48 1.44 18.60 10.73
N SER A 49 0.85 19.77 10.60
CA SER A 49 -0.17 20.27 11.54
C SER A 49 -1.51 19.55 11.41
N GLN A 50 -1.67 18.68 10.42
CA GLN A 50 -2.89 17.95 10.15
C GLN A 50 -2.72 16.47 10.54
N HIS A 51 -3.03 16.13 11.78
CA HIS A 51 -3.09 14.74 12.22
C HIS A 51 -4.14 13.97 11.42
N ARG A 52 -3.72 12.82 10.89
CA ARG A 52 -4.56 11.94 10.08
C ARG A 52 -4.72 10.58 10.74
N PRO A 53 -5.59 10.49 11.76
CA PRO A 53 -5.84 9.25 12.46
C PRO A 53 -6.50 8.23 11.54
N ALA A 54 -6.08 6.99 11.72
CA ALA A 54 -6.67 5.85 11.01
C ALA A 54 -6.55 4.58 11.84
N LEU A 55 -7.09 3.49 11.34
CA LEU A 55 -6.85 2.16 11.85
C LEU A 55 -5.85 1.45 10.93
N GLY A 56 -4.88 0.77 11.53
CA GLY A 56 -3.86 -0.01 10.83
C GLY A 56 -3.77 -1.44 11.34
N HIS A 57 -3.22 -2.33 10.54
CA HIS A 57 -2.84 -3.68 10.95
C HIS A 57 -1.61 -4.12 10.15
N GLN A 58 -0.59 -4.60 10.86
CA GLN A 58 0.64 -5.11 10.24
C GLN A 58 0.57 -6.64 10.11
N TYR A 59 0.92 -7.15 8.94
CA TYR A 59 0.97 -8.58 8.63
C TYR A 59 2.37 -9.13 8.59
N VAL A 60 3.28 -8.32 8.05
CA VAL A 60 4.72 -8.57 7.95
C VAL A 60 5.43 -7.29 8.33
N GLY A 61 6.44 -7.39 9.15
CA GLY A 61 7.28 -6.29 9.59
C GLY A 61 8.72 -6.73 9.74
N LEU A 62 9.60 -5.78 10.03
CA LEU A 62 11.00 -6.06 10.33
C LEU A 62 11.15 -6.31 11.84
N ASP A 63 11.97 -7.27 12.21
CA ASP A 63 12.40 -7.50 13.59
C ASP A 63 13.56 -6.57 14.01
N ASP A 64 14.11 -6.76 15.19
CA ASP A 64 15.21 -5.94 15.73
C ASP A 64 16.54 -6.09 14.94
N ASP A 65 16.65 -7.11 14.07
CA ASP A 65 17.79 -7.38 13.21
C ASP A 65 17.52 -7.05 11.73
N ASP A 66 16.44 -6.28 11.45
CA ASP A 66 15.96 -5.91 10.11
C ASP A 66 15.56 -7.11 9.23
N VAL A 67 15.18 -8.23 9.86
CA VAL A 67 14.69 -9.42 9.15
C VAL A 67 13.17 -9.42 9.07
N SER A 68 12.63 -9.70 7.89
CA SER A 68 11.19 -9.77 7.67
C SER A 68 10.54 -10.93 8.43
N GLU A 69 9.53 -10.63 9.22
CA GLU A 69 8.80 -11.59 10.05
C GLU A 69 7.29 -11.47 9.83
N ILE A 70 6.59 -12.61 9.73
CA ILE A 70 5.12 -12.65 9.69
C ILE A 70 4.60 -12.41 11.11
N THR A 71 4.04 -11.23 11.33
CA THR A 71 3.51 -10.77 12.63
C THR A 71 2.04 -11.10 12.83
N SER A 72 1.33 -11.54 11.77
CA SER A 72 -0.10 -11.81 11.84
C SER A 72 -0.53 -13.00 10.98
N VAL A 73 -1.39 -13.86 11.54
CA VAL A 73 -2.00 -14.98 10.81
C VAL A 73 -2.84 -14.53 9.61
N TYR A 74 -3.32 -13.29 9.61
CA TYR A 74 -4.09 -12.71 8.50
C TYR A 74 -3.24 -12.51 7.23
N HIS A 75 -1.90 -12.58 7.31
CA HIS A 75 -1.02 -12.59 6.14
C HIS A 75 -1.46 -13.65 5.12
N HIS A 76 -1.86 -14.83 5.58
CA HIS A 76 -2.30 -15.92 4.70
C HIS A 76 -3.53 -15.60 3.85
N LEU A 77 -4.34 -14.61 4.25
CA LEU A 77 -5.45 -14.12 3.46
C LEU A 77 -4.98 -13.48 2.13
N PHE A 78 -3.77 -12.95 2.09
CA PHE A 78 -3.25 -12.21 0.93
C PHE A 78 -2.31 -13.04 0.05
N THR A 79 -1.99 -14.28 0.42
CA THR A 79 -1.13 -15.18 -0.37
C THR A 79 -1.57 -15.28 -1.85
N PRO A 80 -2.88 -15.42 -2.20
CA PRO A 80 -3.30 -15.46 -3.61
C PRO A 80 -3.07 -14.13 -4.35
N LEU A 81 -3.22 -12.99 -3.66
CA LEU A 81 -2.94 -11.67 -4.21
C LEU A 81 -1.45 -11.54 -4.56
N LEU A 82 -0.59 -11.88 -3.59
CA LEU A 82 0.87 -11.81 -3.74
C LEU A 82 1.37 -12.78 -4.82
N SER A 83 0.91 -14.04 -4.81
CA SER A 83 1.27 -15.02 -5.83
C SER A 83 0.90 -14.56 -7.23
N LYS A 84 -0.26 -13.92 -7.38
CA LYS A 84 -0.68 -13.36 -8.67
C LYS A 84 0.14 -12.15 -9.07
N ALA A 85 0.55 -11.30 -8.12
CA ALA A 85 1.44 -10.16 -8.39
C ALA A 85 2.80 -10.64 -8.89
N CYS A 86 3.42 -11.61 -8.20
CA CYS A 86 4.68 -12.21 -8.63
C CYS A 86 4.57 -12.86 -10.02
N GLN A 87 3.49 -13.60 -10.27
CA GLN A 87 3.24 -14.19 -11.59
C GLN A 87 3.11 -13.14 -12.70
N TYR A 88 2.37 -12.05 -12.42
CA TYR A 88 2.18 -10.95 -13.36
C TYR A 88 3.51 -10.25 -13.70
N LEU A 89 4.33 -10.03 -12.67
CA LEU A 89 5.63 -9.40 -12.79
C LEU A 89 6.70 -10.34 -13.35
N LYS A 90 6.40 -11.64 -13.50
CA LYS A 90 7.35 -12.69 -13.88
C LYS A 90 8.52 -12.80 -12.91
N MET A 91 8.27 -12.49 -11.66
CA MET A 91 9.23 -12.65 -10.58
C MET A 91 9.08 -14.04 -9.96
N PRO A 92 10.17 -14.64 -9.46
CA PRO A 92 10.05 -15.79 -8.57
C PRO A 92 9.18 -15.39 -7.36
N GLN A 93 8.77 -16.38 -6.57
CA GLN A 93 8.12 -16.06 -5.30
C GLN A 93 9.15 -15.31 -4.45
N THR A 94 8.91 -13.99 -4.30
CA THR A 94 9.84 -13.09 -3.65
C THR A 94 9.53 -12.95 -2.18
N GLU A 95 10.49 -12.49 -1.41
CA GLU A 95 10.32 -12.15 -0.01
C GLU A 95 9.43 -10.91 0.14
N VAL A 96 8.60 -10.95 1.18
CA VAL A 96 7.77 -9.81 1.57
C VAL A 96 8.53 -9.05 2.64
N ILE A 97 8.97 -7.84 2.34
CA ILE A 97 9.69 -6.99 3.31
C ILE A 97 8.69 -6.45 4.34
N GLN A 98 7.57 -5.93 3.88
CA GLN A 98 6.54 -5.36 4.75
C GLN A 98 5.14 -5.61 4.18
N GLY A 99 4.16 -5.79 5.08
CA GLY A 99 2.76 -5.95 4.70
C GLY A 99 1.84 -5.34 5.73
N ARG A 100 0.92 -4.46 5.31
CA ARG A 100 -0.01 -3.74 6.21
C ARG A 100 -1.32 -3.42 5.52
N SER A 101 -2.34 -3.19 6.35
CA SER A 101 -3.61 -2.58 5.92
C SER A 101 -3.85 -1.28 6.65
N PHE A 102 -4.55 -0.37 5.98
CA PHE A 102 -5.06 0.86 6.56
C PHE A 102 -6.54 1.03 6.26
N LEU A 103 -7.27 1.49 7.28
CA LEU A 103 -8.66 1.91 7.18
C LEU A 103 -8.76 3.37 7.59
N GLN A 104 -8.95 4.25 6.61
CA GLN A 104 -9.05 5.69 6.77
C GLN A 104 -10.52 6.12 6.69
N PHE A 105 -10.86 7.17 7.44
CA PHE A 105 -12.22 7.70 7.55
C PHE A 105 -12.26 9.16 7.07
N PRO A 106 -13.42 9.67 6.63
CA PRO A 106 -13.62 11.11 6.45
C PRO A 106 -13.37 11.86 7.77
N LEU A 107 -12.50 12.86 7.74
CA LEU A 107 -12.14 13.67 8.90
C LEU A 107 -12.79 15.05 8.82
N ALA A 108 -13.47 15.48 9.89
CA ALA A 108 -14.28 16.69 9.88
C ALA A 108 -13.46 18.00 9.89
N ASN A 109 -12.24 17.97 10.41
CA ASN A 109 -11.43 19.19 10.66
C ASN A 109 -10.09 19.17 9.87
N VAL A 110 -10.06 18.44 8.75
CA VAL A 110 -8.89 18.34 7.89
C VAL A 110 -9.18 19.03 6.58
N ASP A 111 -8.21 19.74 6.05
CA ASP A 111 -8.28 20.26 4.68
C ASP A 111 -8.11 19.13 3.67
N THR A 112 -9.22 18.63 3.16
CA THR A 112 -9.24 17.52 2.20
C THR A 112 -8.75 17.90 0.81
N SER A 113 -8.47 19.18 0.55
CA SER A 113 -7.82 19.62 -0.70
C SER A 113 -6.30 19.38 -0.69
N VAL A 114 -5.73 19.14 0.49
CA VAL A 114 -4.32 18.81 0.69
C VAL A 114 -4.20 17.31 0.89
N ALA A 115 -3.37 16.65 0.10
CA ALA A 115 -3.03 15.24 0.28
C ALA A 115 -2.16 15.04 1.53
N ASP A 116 -2.06 13.79 1.97
CA ASP A 116 -1.12 13.41 3.02
C ASP A 116 0.33 13.67 2.57
N THR A 117 1.28 13.69 3.50
CA THR A 117 2.69 13.95 3.17
C THR A 117 3.23 12.91 2.18
N PRO A 118 3.84 13.33 1.06
CA PRO A 118 4.50 12.41 0.14
C PRO A 118 5.65 11.66 0.83
N HIS A 119 5.71 10.36 0.61
CA HIS A 119 6.69 9.46 1.21
C HIS A 119 7.07 8.30 0.29
N ILE A 120 8.08 7.56 0.68
CA ILE A 120 8.38 6.20 0.25
C ILE A 120 8.14 5.26 1.43
N ASP A 121 7.84 3.99 1.17
CA ASP A 121 7.43 3.05 2.22
C ASP A 121 8.58 2.51 3.07
N LEU A 122 9.78 2.40 2.52
CA LEU A 122 11.00 1.92 3.15
C LEU A 122 12.10 3.01 3.12
N ASP A 123 13.26 2.74 3.69
CA ASP A 123 14.36 3.69 3.71
C ASP A 123 14.89 4.01 2.30
N GLU A 124 15.49 5.19 2.16
CA GLU A 124 16.07 5.64 0.89
C GLU A 124 17.18 4.66 0.45
N GLY A 125 17.05 4.15 -0.78
CA GLY A 125 18.00 3.19 -1.37
C GLY A 125 17.59 1.73 -1.24
N GLU A 126 16.53 1.41 -0.50
CA GLU A 126 15.95 0.07 -0.47
C GLU A 126 15.06 -0.16 -1.70
N GLU A 127 15.58 -0.96 -2.63
CA GLU A 127 14.84 -1.30 -3.84
C GLU A 127 13.72 -2.30 -3.54
N HIS A 128 12.49 -1.90 -3.79
CA HIS A 128 11.33 -2.74 -3.57
C HIS A 128 10.21 -2.43 -4.57
N ILE A 129 9.22 -3.31 -4.61
CA ILE A 129 8.00 -3.14 -5.40
C ILE A 129 6.83 -2.96 -4.45
N VAL A 130 6.08 -1.90 -4.65
CA VAL A 130 4.82 -1.65 -3.95
C VAL A 130 3.70 -2.38 -4.69
N VAL A 131 2.94 -3.21 -3.96
CA VAL A 131 1.69 -3.84 -4.39
C VAL A 131 0.57 -3.32 -3.51
N LEU A 132 -0.18 -2.35 -3.99
CA LEU A 132 -1.27 -1.71 -3.28
C LEU A 132 -2.61 -2.19 -3.84
N TYR A 133 -3.41 -2.84 -2.98
CA TYR A 133 -4.72 -3.39 -3.32
C TYR A 133 -5.84 -2.62 -2.63
N TYR A 134 -6.89 -2.27 -3.36
CA TYR A 134 -8.07 -1.59 -2.81
C TYR A 134 -9.17 -2.60 -2.47
N VAL A 135 -9.57 -2.59 -1.19
CA VAL A 135 -10.58 -3.50 -0.64
C VAL A 135 -11.99 -3.06 -0.98
N ILE A 136 -12.21 -1.75 -1.08
CA ILE A 136 -13.50 -1.10 -1.39
C ILE A 136 -13.28 0.10 -2.30
N ASP A 137 -14.37 0.57 -2.92
CA ASP A 137 -14.41 1.85 -3.62
C ASP A 137 -14.28 3.00 -2.61
N SER A 138 -13.59 4.07 -3.00
CA SER A 138 -13.40 5.28 -2.19
C SER A 138 -13.09 6.48 -3.05
N ASP A 139 -13.26 7.67 -2.51
CA ASP A 139 -12.81 8.94 -3.09
C ASP A 139 -11.44 9.42 -2.53
N GLY A 140 -10.80 8.60 -1.70
CA GLY A 140 -9.43 8.83 -1.22
C GLY A 140 -8.38 8.26 -2.18
N ASP A 141 -8.01 9.03 -3.19
CA ASP A 141 -7.10 8.58 -4.25
C ASP A 141 -5.69 8.27 -3.74
N THR A 142 -4.98 7.36 -4.40
CA THR A 142 -3.52 7.27 -4.30
C THR A 142 -2.90 8.18 -5.35
N ILE A 143 -1.96 9.02 -4.94
CA ILE A 143 -1.24 9.97 -5.80
C ILE A 143 0.21 9.51 -5.88
N ILE A 144 0.72 9.33 -7.09
CA ILE A 144 2.10 8.94 -7.36
C ILE A 144 2.77 10.12 -8.06
N TYR A 145 3.95 10.50 -7.60
CA TYR A 145 4.68 11.68 -8.07
C TYR A 145 5.80 11.32 -9.05
N ASN A 146 6.34 12.32 -9.73
CA ASN A 146 7.49 12.14 -10.61
C ASN A 146 8.80 12.04 -9.83
N GLU A 147 8.83 12.62 -8.64
CA GLU A 147 10.01 12.70 -7.80
C GLU A 147 10.34 11.33 -7.17
N ARG A 148 11.64 11.02 -7.11
CA ARG A 148 12.22 9.80 -6.54
C ARG A 148 13.17 10.11 -5.37
N THR A 149 13.29 11.36 -5.01
CA THR A 149 14.05 11.86 -3.87
C THR A 149 13.22 12.92 -3.16
N GLU A 150 13.51 13.18 -1.91
CA GLU A 150 12.84 14.21 -1.14
C GLU A 150 12.87 15.56 -1.87
N SER A 151 11.73 16.25 -1.93
CA SER A 151 11.57 17.49 -2.66
C SER A 151 10.70 18.48 -1.89
N SER A 152 11.00 19.77 -2.03
CA SER A 152 10.15 20.85 -1.52
C SER A 152 8.85 21.05 -2.33
N SER A 153 8.74 20.40 -3.49
CA SER A 153 7.54 20.41 -4.33
C SER A 153 7.46 19.11 -5.12
N TYR A 154 6.28 18.51 -5.14
CA TYR A 154 6.01 17.26 -5.83
C TYR A 154 5.08 17.51 -7.02
N THR A 155 5.37 16.86 -8.15
CA THR A 155 4.56 16.94 -9.38
C THR A 155 3.84 15.62 -9.61
N GLU A 156 2.50 15.69 -9.65
CA GLU A 156 1.65 14.52 -9.85
C GLU A 156 1.98 13.83 -11.20
N LYS A 157 2.34 12.56 -11.13
CA LYS A 157 2.55 11.68 -12.29
C LYS A 157 1.29 10.94 -12.64
N GLN A 158 0.66 10.34 -11.63
CA GLN A 158 -0.57 9.57 -11.80
C GLN A 158 -1.39 9.60 -10.50
N ARG A 159 -2.69 9.71 -10.68
CA ARG A 159 -3.69 9.58 -9.61
C ARG A 159 -4.55 8.36 -9.87
N VAL A 160 -4.75 7.52 -8.87
CA VAL A 160 -5.51 6.28 -8.97
C VAL A 160 -6.60 6.26 -7.91
N SER A 161 -7.85 6.26 -8.39
CA SER A 161 -9.00 6.15 -7.48
C SER A 161 -9.19 4.73 -7.01
N PRO A 162 -9.42 4.52 -5.70
CA PRO A 162 -9.76 3.21 -5.15
C PRO A 162 -11.01 2.62 -5.79
N LYS A 163 -10.88 1.37 -6.22
CA LYS A 163 -11.98 0.54 -6.71
C LYS A 163 -11.79 -0.86 -6.14
N GLN A 164 -12.84 -1.46 -5.63
CA GLN A 164 -12.77 -2.83 -5.12
C GLN A 164 -12.13 -3.76 -6.14
N GLY A 165 -11.15 -4.56 -5.70
CA GLY A 165 -10.44 -5.50 -6.56
C GLY A 165 -9.35 -4.91 -7.46
N ARG A 166 -9.17 -3.59 -7.46
CA ARG A 166 -8.08 -2.92 -8.18
C ARG A 166 -6.76 -3.06 -7.44
N VAL A 167 -5.70 -3.33 -8.19
CA VAL A 167 -4.32 -3.28 -7.71
C VAL A 167 -3.56 -2.17 -8.43
N VAL A 168 -2.65 -1.53 -7.70
CA VAL A 168 -1.64 -0.62 -8.26
C VAL A 168 -0.27 -1.20 -7.90
N ILE A 169 0.60 -1.33 -8.91
CA ILE A 169 1.95 -1.86 -8.72
C ILE A 169 2.94 -0.87 -9.31
N PHE A 170 3.95 -0.49 -8.53
CA PHE A 170 4.99 0.47 -8.94
C PHE A 170 6.28 0.26 -8.13
N GLU A 171 7.36 0.86 -8.59
CA GLU A 171 8.66 0.82 -7.87
C GLU A 171 8.60 1.62 -6.58
N GLY A 172 9.11 1.06 -5.50
CA GLY A 172 9.04 1.63 -4.16
C GLY A 172 9.78 2.96 -3.96
N GLY A 173 10.81 3.22 -4.74
CA GLY A 173 11.50 4.52 -4.74
C GLY A 173 10.68 5.67 -5.35
N GLN A 174 9.48 5.41 -5.85
CA GLN A 174 8.57 6.43 -6.36
C GLN A 174 7.80 7.07 -5.19
N TYR A 175 7.99 8.39 -4.98
CA TYR A 175 7.23 9.12 -3.97
C TYR A 175 5.72 9.03 -4.25
N HIS A 176 4.97 8.76 -3.21
CA HIS A 176 3.52 8.63 -3.31
C HIS A 176 2.82 9.07 -2.01
N THR A 177 1.51 9.23 -2.08
CA THR A 177 0.68 9.57 -0.92
C THR A 177 -0.78 9.19 -1.12
N ALA A 178 -1.59 9.39 -0.09
CA ALA A 178 -3.04 9.26 -0.13
C ALA A 178 -3.71 10.64 -0.08
N ALA A 179 -4.77 10.80 -0.87
CA ALA A 179 -5.76 11.84 -0.61
C ALA A 179 -6.71 11.39 0.49
N GLN A 180 -7.08 12.28 1.38
CA GLN A 180 -8.03 11.99 2.44
C GLN A 180 -9.43 11.67 1.87
N PRO A 181 -10.08 10.56 2.23
CA PRO A 181 -11.44 10.28 1.79
C PRO A 181 -12.43 11.30 2.38
N THR A 182 -13.45 11.68 1.62
CA THR A 182 -14.43 12.70 2.02
C THR A 182 -15.84 12.18 2.20
N LYS A 183 -16.21 11.09 1.53
CA LYS A 183 -17.58 10.56 1.52
C LYS A 183 -17.75 9.18 2.12
N GLY A 184 -16.70 8.42 2.16
CA GLY A 184 -16.73 7.05 2.66
C GLY A 184 -15.38 6.69 3.27
N THR A 185 -15.23 5.45 3.65
CA THR A 185 -13.95 4.94 4.14
C THR A 185 -13.04 4.57 2.97
N ARG A 186 -11.74 4.59 3.21
CA ARG A 186 -10.72 4.02 2.31
C ARG A 186 -10.06 2.85 3.02
N CYS A 187 -10.14 1.66 2.44
CA CYS A 187 -9.48 0.46 2.97
C CYS A 187 -8.53 -0.10 1.92
N ILE A 188 -7.27 -0.23 2.30
CA ILE A 188 -6.21 -0.75 1.43
C ILE A 188 -5.42 -1.86 2.13
N VAL A 189 -4.78 -2.66 1.29
CA VAL A 189 -3.71 -3.58 1.67
C VAL A 189 -2.47 -3.18 0.88
N ASN A 190 -1.37 -2.93 1.58
CA ASN A 190 -0.09 -2.54 0.99
C ASN A 190 0.98 -3.58 1.33
N TYR A 191 1.69 -4.05 0.31
CA TYR A 191 2.83 -4.95 0.44
C TYR A 191 4.03 -4.38 -0.29
N ASN A 192 5.18 -4.44 0.38
CA ASN A 192 6.48 -4.14 -0.18
C ASN A 192 7.21 -5.45 -0.40
N LEU A 193 7.51 -5.76 -1.67
CA LEU A 193 8.16 -6.98 -2.09
C LEU A 193 9.62 -6.68 -2.44
N GLU A 194 10.51 -7.58 -2.09
CA GLU A 194 11.91 -7.48 -2.48
C GLU A 194 12.05 -7.43 -4.01
N TYR A 195 12.98 -6.63 -4.49
CA TYR A 195 13.27 -6.51 -5.91
C TYR A 195 14.36 -7.51 -6.26
N TYR A 196 14.01 -8.57 -7.01
CA TYR A 196 15.01 -9.55 -7.49
C TYR A 196 15.60 -9.09 -8.82
N TYR A 197 16.91 -8.87 -8.83
CA TYR A 197 17.68 -8.82 -10.06
C TYR A 197 18.03 -10.26 -10.49
N ASP A 198 17.74 -10.60 -11.73
CA ASP A 198 18.07 -11.90 -12.32
C ASP A 198 19.52 -11.84 -12.84
N ASP A 199 20.48 -11.57 -11.93
CA ASP A 199 21.91 -11.47 -12.27
C ASP A 199 22.61 -12.84 -12.40
N ASP A 200 21.89 -13.96 -12.19
CA ASP A 200 22.49 -15.31 -12.12
C ASP A 200 22.29 -16.17 -13.38
N TYR A 201 21.95 -15.61 -14.55
CA TYR A 201 21.78 -16.38 -15.80
C TYR A 201 22.69 -15.94 -16.94
N ASP A 202 23.91 -15.49 -16.65
CA ASP A 202 24.98 -15.39 -17.64
C ASP A 202 26.18 -16.26 -17.22
N ASP A 203 26.06 -17.60 -17.42
CA ASP A 203 27.17 -18.57 -17.54
C ASP A 203 26.82 -19.63 -18.59
#